data_3bb491aa5a1866cad9937e0cc67ecfd9
#
_entry.id   3bb491aa5a1866cad9937e0cc67ecfd9
#
_cell.length_a   1.000
_cell.length_b   1.000
_cell.length_c   1.000
_cell.angle_alpha   90.00
_cell.angle_beta   90.00
_cell.angle_gamma   90.00
#
_symmetry.space_group_name_H-M   'P 1'
#
loop_
_entity.id
_entity.type
_entity.pdbx_description
1 polymer ?
#
loop_
_entity_poly.entity_id
_entity_poly.type
_entity_poly.pdbx_seq_one_letter_code
_entity_poly.pdbx_strand_id
1 'polypeptide(L)'
;GIDYWGSAYGYGQAMCEKNAESEGVAARCRFQHGDANRLDFPDESFDAVVSNYVYHNITGADKRALLRETLRVLKKGGVFALNDEMKPHMYGDMEAFAQELRDMGYEDVQLIDTAQEAFGSRRRAAMMMLGASRMLVGRK
;
A
#
# COMPACT_ATOMS: atom_id res chain seq x y z
N GLY A 1 -5.74 -9.47 -6.24
CA GLY A 1 -5.57 -8.92 -4.89
C GLY A 1 -5.08 -9.99 -3.92
N ILE A 2 -4.33 -9.56 -2.95
CA ILE A 2 -3.81 -10.40 -1.85
C ILE A 2 -4.14 -9.76 -0.52
N ASP A 3 -4.48 -10.58 0.46
CA ASP A 3 -4.68 -10.17 1.84
C ASP A 3 -4.42 -11.39 2.75
N TYR A 4 -4.12 -11.14 4.00
CA TYR A 4 -3.99 -12.20 5.02
C TYR A 4 -5.35 -12.75 5.46
N TRP A 5 -6.42 -11.99 5.28
CA TRP A 5 -7.80 -12.28 5.72
C TRP A 5 -7.88 -12.87 7.14
N GLY A 6 -7.16 -12.24 8.05
CA GLY A 6 -7.21 -12.60 9.46
C GLY A 6 -8.59 -12.31 10.08
N SER A 7 -8.93 -13.00 11.15
CA SER A 7 -10.22 -12.87 11.85
C SER A 7 -10.51 -11.47 12.42
N ALA A 8 -9.53 -10.58 12.45
CA ALA A 8 -9.62 -9.27 13.11
C ALA A 8 -10.64 -8.31 12.46
N TYR A 9 -10.92 -8.45 11.16
CA TYR A 9 -11.72 -7.48 10.40
C TYR A 9 -13.07 -7.98 9.91
N GLY A 10 -13.45 -9.24 10.23
CA GLY A 10 -14.77 -9.79 9.91
C GLY A 10 -15.11 -9.90 8.41
N TYR A 11 -14.13 -9.74 7.52
CA TYR A 11 -14.30 -9.97 6.08
C TYR A 11 -13.27 -10.98 5.58
N GLY A 12 -13.59 -11.66 4.51
CA GLY A 12 -12.75 -12.70 3.93
C GLY A 12 -12.70 -12.63 2.40
N GLN A 13 -11.92 -13.53 1.81
CA GLN A 13 -11.75 -13.63 0.36
C GLN A 13 -13.08 -13.70 -0.39
N ALA A 14 -14.05 -14.49 0.11
CA ALA A 14 -15.37 -14.63 -0.49
C ALA A 14 -16.13 -13.30 -0.66
N MET A 15 -15.92 -12.34 0.24
CA MET A 15 -16.51 -11.00 0.12
C MET A 15 -15.88 -10.22 -1.03
N CYS A 16 -14.57 -10.31 -1.21
CA CYS A 16 -13.87 -9.68 -2.34
C CYS A 16 -14.33 -10.27 -3.67
N GLU A 17 -14.49 -11.59 -3.74
CA GLU A 17 -15.01 -12.31 -4.93
C GLU A 17 -16.44 -11.86 -5.26
N LYS A 18 -17.33 -11.83 -4.26
CA LYS A 18 -18.70 -11.36 -4.43
C LYS A 18 -18.78 -9.89 -4.88
N ASN A 19 -17.91 -9.03 -4.36
CA ASN A 19 -17.85 -7.63 -4.79
C ASN A 19 -17.42 -7.54 -6.27
N ALA A 20 -16.42 -8.33 -6.68
CA ALA A 20 -15.99 -8.36 -8.08
C ALA A 20 -17.09 -8.89 -9.02
N GLU A 21 -17.91 -9.84 -8.58
CA GLU A 21 -19.10 -10.30 -9.30
C GLU A 21 -20.12 -9.18 -9.44
N SER A 22 -20.45 -8.50 -8.33
CA SER A 22 -21.43 -7.41 -8.29
C SER A 22 -21.03 -6.24 -9.19
N GLU A 23 -19.74 -5.96 -9.31
CA GLU A 23 -19.18 -4.93 -10.19
C GLU A 23 -18.97 -5.42 -11.65
N GLY A 24 -19.26 -6.68 -11.95
CA GLY A 24 -19.11 -7.26 -13.29
C GLY A 24 -17.66 -7.41 -13.75
N VAL A 25 -16.71 -7.48 -12.81
CA VAL A 25 -15.26 -7.56 -13.10
C VAL A 25 -14.59 -8.87 -12.68
N ALA A 26 -15.37 -9.85 -12.19
CA ALA A 26 -14.85 -11.11 -11.64
C ALA A 26 -13.89 -11.83 -12.58
N ALA A 27 -14.16 -11.86 -13.89
CA ALA A 27 -13.30 -12.50 -14.88
C ALA A 27 -11.88 -11.85 -15.00
N ARG A 28 -11.72 -10.63 -14.50
CA ARG A 28 -10.44 -9.89 -14.49
C ARG A 28 -9.80 -9.84 -13.11
N CYS A 29 -10.45 -10.40 -12.10
CA CYS A 29 -9.98 -10.37 -10.71
C CYS A 29 -9.51 -11.75 -10.28
N ARG A 30 -8.46 -11.75 -9.49
CA ARG A 30 -7.97 -12.94 -8.80
C ARG A 30 -7.62 -12.55 -7.36
N PHE A 31 -8.11 -13.32 -6.40
CA PHE A 31 -7.88 -13.09 -4.97
C PHE A 31 -7.20 -14.30 -4.36
N GLN A 32 -6.18 -14.08 -3.54
CA GLN A 32 -5.48 -15.15 -2.87
C GLN A 32 -4.93 -14.70 -1.51
N HIS A 33 -4.84 -15.64 -0.59
CA HIS A 33 -4.17 -15.41 0.68
C HIS A 33 -2.69 -15.06 0.45
N GLY A 34 -2.17 -14.09 1.22
CA GLY A 34 -0.77 -13.71 1.18
C GLY A 34 -0.35 -12.90 2.40
N ASP A 35 0.93 -12.94 2.70
CA ASP A 35 1.57 -12.19 3.77
C ASP A 35 2.43 -11.07 3.16
N ALA A 36 2.15 -9.82 3.51
CA ALA A 36 2.91 -8.67 3.04
C ALA A 36 4.35 -8.61 3.55
N ASN A 37 4.69 -9.38 4.60
CA ASN A 37 6.07 -9.54 5.05
C ASN A 37 6.93 -10.31 4.04
N ARG A 38 6.29 -11.20 3.27
CA ARG A 38 6.93 -12.01 2.23
C ARG A 38 5.91 -12.40 1.19
N LEU A 39 5.91 -11.68 0.08
CA LEU A 39 5.01 -11.95 -1.04
C LEU A 39 5.49 -13.17 -1.83
N ASP A 40 4.61 -14.15 -2.00
CA ASP A 40 4.89 -15.38 -2.76
C ASP A 40 4.77 -15.14 -4.28
N PHE A 41 5.56 -14.18 -4.75
CA PHE A 41 5.70 -13.84 -6.17
C PHE A 41 7.18 -13.61 -6.50
N PRO A 42 7.61 -13.99 -7.70
CA PRO A 42 8.94 -13.62 -8.19
C PRO A 42 9.14 -12.09 -8.23
N ASP A 43 10.40 -11.67 -8.25
CA ASP A 43 10.74 -10.29 -8.53
C ASP A 43 10.13 -9.86 -9.88
N GLU A 44 9.76 -8.59 -9.98
CA GLU A 44 9.31 -7.99 -11.24
C GLU A 44 8.12 -8.74 -11.91
N SER A 45 7.14 -9.15 -11.10
CA SER A 45 5.95 -9.90 -11.58
C SER A 45 4.81 -9.01 -12.08
N PHE A 46 4.70 -7.77 -11.57
CA PHE A 46 3.52 -6.92 -11.78
C PHE A 46 3.88 -5.61 -12.47
N ASP A 47 3.01 -5.15 -13.37
CA ASP A 47 3.15 -3.87 -14.07
C ASP A 47 2.72 -2.68 -13.19
N ALA A 48 1.87 -2.94 -12.21
CA ALA A 48 1.44 -1.94 -11.22
C ALA A 48 1.18 -2.59 -9.86
N VAL A 49 1.45 -1.88 -8.77
CA VAL A 49 1.09 -2.27 -7.42
C VAL A 49 0.39 -1.14 -6.69
N VAL A 50 -0.68 -1.48 -5.97
CA VAL A 50 -1.43 -0.52 -5.15
C VAL A 50 -1.71 -1.12 -3.79
N SER A 51 -1.72 -0.27 -2.76
CA SER A 51 -2.13 -0.64 -1.41
C SER A 51 -2.83 0.53 -0.73
N ASN A 52 -3.83 0.24 0.09
CA ASN A 52 -4.60 1.27 0.77
C ASN A 52 -4.91 0.85 2.21
N TYR A 53 -4.29 1.54 3.18
CA TYR A 53 -4.45 1.33 4.62
C TYR A 53 -4.23 -0.11 5.10
N VAL A 54 -3.13 -0.75 4.65
CA VAL A 54 -2.79 -2.14 4.98
C VAL A 54 -1.66 -2.22 6.00
N TYR A 55 -0.52 -1.60 5.71
CA TYR A 55 0.74 -1.88 6.40
C TYR A 55 0.75 -1.43 7.86
N HIS A 56 0.06 -0.34 8.23
CA HIS A 56 0.00 0.12 9.62
C HIS A 56 -0.59 -0.94 10.57
N ASN A 57 -1.43 -1.85 10.05
CA ASN A 57 -2.06 -2.92 10.81
C ASN A 57 -1.13 -4.13 11.07
N ILE A 58 -0.03 -4.25 10.34
CA ILE A 58 0.91 -5.37 10.49
C ILE A 58 1.84 -5.08 11.67
N THR A 59 1.54 -5.65 12.82
CA THR A 59 2.30 -5.44 14.06
C THR A 59 3.68 -6.09 14.01
N GLY A 60 4.68 -5.44 14.64
CA GLY A 60 6.03 -5.98 14.78
C GLY A 60 6.90 -5.94 13.51
N ALA A 61 6.36 -5.52 12.36
CA ALA A 61 7.11 -5.43 11.11
C ALA A 61 7.68 -4.02 10.88
N ASP A 62 8.89 -3.96 10.31
CA ASP A 62 9.45 -2.73 9.76
C ASP A 62 8.62 -2.29 8.53
N LYS A 63 7.97 -1.13 8.63
CA LYS A 63 7.07 -0.65 7.59
C LYS A 63 7.79 -0.36 6.27
N ARG A 64 9.01 0.17 6.31
CA ARG A 64 9.80 0.40 5.10
C ARG A 64 10.26 -0.92 4.45
N ALA A 65 10.51 -1.95 5.24
CA ALA A 65 10.78 -3.30 4.71
C ALA A 65 9.56 -3.86 3.97
N LEU A 66 8.34 -3.68 4.50
CA LEU A 66 7.10 -4.05 3.80
C LEU A 66 6.92 -3.31 2.48
N LEU A 67 7.21 -2.00 2.45
CA LEU A 67 7.16 -1.21 1.22
C LEU A 67 8.20 -1.72 0.20
N ARG A 68 9.44 -2.02 0.62
CA ARG A 68 10.47 -2.59 -0.26
C ARG A 68 10.05 -3.96 -0.80
N GLU A 69 9.46 -4.81 0.02
CA GLU A 69 8.95 -6.12 -0.41
C GLU A 69 7.86 -5.96 -1.48
N THR A 70 6.95 -5.00 -1.29
CA THR A 70 5.93 -4.66 -2.29
C THR A 70 6.57 -4.15 -3.60
N LEU A 71 7.59 -3.31 -3.50
CA LEU A 71 8.30 -2.79 -4.67
C LEU A 71 9.21 -3.84 -5.34
N ARG A 72 9.61 -4.90 -4.63
CA ARG A 72 10.37 -6.02 -5.21
C ARG A 72 9.60 -6.68 -6.34
N VAL A 73 8.31 -6.95 -6.13
CA VAL A 73 7.47 -7.63 -7.11
C VAL A 73 7.01 -6.72 -8.26
N LEU A 74 7.25 -5.42 -8.19
CA LEU A 74 6.97 -4.46 -9.27
C LEU A 74 8.06 -4.55 -10.33
N LYS A 75 7.68 -4.65 -11.60
CA LYS A 75 8.59 -4.60 -12.75
C LYS A 75 9.29 -3.25 -12.87
N LYS A 76 10.44 -3.23 -13.52
CA LYS A 76 11.06 -1.98 -14.00
C LYS A 76 10.11 -1.28 -14.97
N GLY A 77 9.98 0.04 -14.82
CA GLY A 77 8.98 0.85 -15.53
C GLY A 77 7.56 0.73 -15.00
N GLY A 78 7.30 -0.16 -14.04
CA GLY A 78 6.00 -0.32 -13.39
C GLY A 78 5.68 0.84 -12.44
N VAL A 79 4.40 1.07 -12.17
CA VAL A 79 3.93 2.18 -11.32
C VAL A 79 3.42 1.68 -9.97
N PHE A 80 3.53 2.52 -8.95
CA PHE A 80 3.02 2.19 -7.63
C PHE A 80 2.26 3.36 -6.98
N ALA A 81 1.27 3.01 -6.14
CA ALA A 81 0.56 3.94 -5.27
C ALA A 81 0.26 3.25 -3.93
N LEU A 82 0.97 3.64 -2.89
CA LEU A 82 0.93 3.02 -1.56
C LEU A 82 0.46 4.05 -0.55
N ASN A 83 -0.84 4.02 -0.23
CA ASN A 83 -1.47 4.93 0.72
C ASN A 83 -1.60 4.28 2.09
N ASP A 84 -1.15 4.97 3.13
CA ASP A 84 -1.25 4.46 4.50
C ASP A 84 -1.19 5.59 5.55
N GLU A 85 -1.49 5.24 6.79
CA GLU A 85 -1.31 6.08 7.98
C GLU A 85 0.18 6.06 8.38
N MET A 86 0.98 6.88 7.69
CA MET A 86 2.45 6.88 7.78
C MET A 86 2.98 7.66 8.99
N LYS A 87 2.63 7.22 10.19
CA LYS A 87 3.09 7.83 11.44
C LYS A 87 4.60 7.71 11.59
N PRO A 88 5.32 8.80 11.96
CA PRO A 88 6.78 8.78 12.05
C PRO A 88 7.37 7.71 12.99
N HIS A 89 6.68 7.39 14.09
CA HIS A 89 7.13 6.35 15.01
C HIS A 89 7.02 4.92 14.45
N MET A 90 6.25 4.72 13.36
CA MET A 90 6.08 3.42 12.69
C MET A 90 6.91 3.33 11.40
N TYR A 91 6.94 4.41 10.63
CA TYR A 91 7.56 4.45 9.29
C TYR A 91 8.92 5.15 9.27
N GLY A 92 9.28 5.90 10.33
CA GLY A 92 10.44 6.77 10.32
C GLY A 92 10.25 7.98 9.39
N ASP A 93 11.36 8.46 8.85
CA ASP A 93 11.36 9.57 7.88
C ASP A 93 11.02 9.06 6.47
N MET A 94 9.79 9.31 6.04
CA MET A 94 9.30 8.88 4.72
C MET A 94 9.77 9.79 3.58
N GLU A 95 10.15 11.05 3.86
CA GLU A 95 10.80 11.90 2.85
C GLU A 95 12.20 11.37 2.51
N ALA A 96 12.95 10.96 3.54
CA ALA A 96 14.24 10.29 3.34
C ALA A 96 14.08 8.96 2.58
N PHE A 97 13.02 8.19 2.87
CA PHE A 97 12.74 6.96 2.13
C PHE A 97 12.37 7.22 0.66
N ALA A 98 11.58 8.25 0.38
CA ALA A 98 11.28 8.66 -1.00
C ALA A 98 12.55 9.11 -1.74
N GLN A 99 13.46 9.81 -1.05
CA GLN A 99 14.76 10.19 -1.64
C GLN A 99 15.63 8.95 -1.91
N GLU A 100 15.68 7.99 -0.99
CA GLU A 100 16.37 6.71 -1.20
C GLU A 100 15.89 6.00 -2.48
N LEU A 101 14.58 5.96 -2.72
CA LEU A 101 14.04 5.37 -3.95
C LEU A 101 14.50 6.13 -5.21
N ARG A 102 14.51 7.47 -5.18
CA ARG A 102 15.04 8.28 -6.29
C ARG A 102 16.52 7.97 -6.56
N ASP A 103 17.31 7.85 -5.50
CA ASP A 103 18.74 7.52 -5.60
C ASP A 103 18.97 6.10 -6.16
N MET A 104 18.02 5.19 -5.97
CA MET A 104 17.98 3.85 -6.57
C MET A 104 17.53 3.86 -8.05
N GLY A 105 17.15 5.01 -8.61
CA GLY A 105 16.71 5.17 -9.99
C GLY A 105 15.21 5.10 -10.23
N TYR A 106 14.39 5.14 -9.17
CA TYR A 106 12.95 5.28 -9.32
C TYR A 106 12.58 6.69 -9.79
N GLU A 107 11.62 6.79 -10.70
CA GLU A 107 11.18 8.04 -11.32
C GLU A 107 9.87 8.54 -10.70
N ASP A 108 9.64 9.85 -10.77
CA ASP A 108 8.40 10.52 -10.34
C ASP A 108 7.98 10.20 -8.88
N VAL A 109 8.94 9.88 -8.01
CA VAL A 109 8.65 9.52 -6.63
C VAL A 109 8.16 10.74 -5.85
N GLN A 110 6.95 10.66 -5.34
CA GLN A 110 6.30 11.71 -4.55
C GLN A 110 5.68 11.13 -3.29
N LEU A 111 5.67 11.92 -2.22
CA LEU A 111 4.94 11.63 -0.99
C LEU A 111 3.80 12.64 -0.84
N ILE A 112 2.59 12.24 -1.16
CA ILE A 112 1.38 13.08 -1.21
C ILE A 112 0.70 13.07 0.15
N ASP A 113 0.31 14.23 0.66
CA ASP A 113 -0.48 14.39 1.89
C ASP A 113 -1.97 14.13 1.60
N THR A 114 -2.40 12.89 1.69
CA THR A 114 -3.80 12.50 1.45
C THR A 114 -4.73 12.91 2.60
N ALA A 115 -4.22 13.17 3.80
CA ALA A 115 -5.01 13.73 4.89
C ALA A 115 -5.52 15.14 4.55
N GLN A 116 -4.66 15.98 3.97
CA GLN A 116 -5.04 17.32 3.53
C GLN A 116 -5.98 17.29 2.33
N GLU A 117 -5.69 16.46 1.34
CA GLU A 117 -6.47 16.40 0.09
C GLU A 117 -7.88 15.83 0.30
N ALA A 118 -8.00 14.69 0.99
CA ALA A 118 -9.29 14.01 1.16
C ALA A 118 -10.22 14.70 2.17
N PHE A 119 -9.67 15.35 3.22
CA PHE A 119 -10.46 15.90 4.32
C PHE A 119 -10.47 17.44 4.37
N GLY A 120 -9.78 18.10 3.45
CA GLY A 120 -9.63 19.56 3.40
C GLY A 120 -8.80 20.14 4.55
N SER A 121 -8.51 19.35 5.59
CA SER A 121 -7.56 19.71 6.65
C SER A 121 -7.08 18.51 7.44
N ARG A 122 -5.81 18.55 7.88
CA ARG A 122 -5.23 17.53 8.77
C ARG A 122 -5.97 17.41 10.11
N ARG A 123 -6.58 18.50 10.63
CA ARG A 123 -7.37 18.43 11.87
C ARG A 123 -8.60 17.55 11.72
N ARG A 124 -9.32 17.65 10.59
CA ARG A 124 -10.47 16.79 10.29
C ARG A 124 -10.03 15.34 10.12
N ALA A 125 -8.97 15.12 9.37
CA ALA A 125 -8.40 13.78 9.22
C ALA A 125 -7.97 13.17 10.56
N ALA A 126 -7.33 13.96 11.44
CA ALA A 126 -6.92 13.51 12.77
C ALA A 126 -8.10 13.11 13.68
N MET A 127 -9.24 13.77 13.56
CA MET A 127 -10.47 13.37 14.28
C MET A 127 -10.97 11.98 13.85
N MET A 128 -10.63 11.57 12.64
CA MET A 128 -10.93 10.23 12.08
C MET A 128 -9.74 9.27 12.19
N MET A 129 -8.71 9.62 12.97
CA MET A 129 -7.46 8.86 13.15
C MET A 129 -6.61 8.74 11.87
N LEU A 130 -6.83 9.59 10.87
CA LEU A 130 -6.15 9.60 9.56
C LEU A 130 -5.23 10.82 9.36
N GLY A 131 -4.77 11.45 10.45
CA GLY A 131 -3.99 12.69 10.40
C GLY A 131 -2.57 12.54 9.83
N ALA A 132 -2.03 11.33 9.75
CA ALA A 132 -0.75 11.02 9.11
C ALA A 132 -0.92 10.25 7.79
N SER A 133 -2.11 10.31 7.20
CA SER A 133 -2.39 9.66 5.92
C SER A 133 -1.57 10.28 4.80
N ARG A 134 -0.76 9.44 4.15
CA ARG A 134 0.08 9.81 3.02
C ARG A 134 0.10 8.72 1.97
N MET A 135 0.30 9.11 0.73
CA MET A 135 0.44 8.19 -0.40
C MET A 135 1.82 8.36 -1.03
N LEU A 136 2.59 7.28 -1.04
CA LEU A 136 3.84 7.18 -1.77
C LEU A 136 3.53 6.69 -3.18
N VAL A 137 3.85 7.49 -4.18
CA VAL A 137 3.65 7.17 -5.60
C VAL A 137 4.96 7.26 -6.37
N GLY A 138 5.03 6.59 -7.51
CA GLY A 138 6.17 6.67 -8.41
C GLY A 138 6.20 5.57 -9.45
N ARG A 139 7.35 5.49 -10.15
CA ARG A 139 7.68 4.48 -11.16
C ARG A 139 9.02 3.83 -10.79
N LYS A 140 9.10 2.50 -10.87
CA LYS A 140 10.35 1.75 -10.62
C LYS A 140 11.27 1.78 -11.84
#